data_b50eda8485fdecfd65a844ee575ed67c
#
_entry.id   b50eda8485fdecfd65a844ee575ed67c
#
_cell.length_a   1.000
_cell.length_b   1.000
_cell.length_c   1.000
_cell.angle_alpha   90.00
_cell.angle_beta   90.00
_cell.angle_gamma   90.00
#
_symmetry.space_group_name_H-M   'P 1'
#
loop_
_entity.id
_entity.type
_entity.pdbx_description
1 polymer ?
#
loop_
_entity_poly.entity_id
_entity_poly.type
_entity_poly.pdbx_seq_one_letter_code
_entity_poly.pdbx_strand_id
1 'polypeptide(L)'
;MRMLKMKYILFAAFLLSAAGVSAQKAERDYIRKGNRLFNDSVFVDAEVNYRKALEVNPKSAVSMYNLGNTLSQQQKFQEAMEQYDSASKIEKDKMKLAHIYHNMGVLFQAGKDYAKAVDAYKMSLRNNPADHETRYNLALAQKMLKDQQNQQDQDQNCLLYTSDAADDLT
;
A
#
# COMPACT_ATOMS: atom_id res chain seq x y z
N MET A 1 13.71 -6.66 -52.59
CA MET A 1 13.16 -7.45 -51.47
C MET A 1 13.51 -6.86 -50.08
N ARG A 2 14.74 -6.43 -49.77
CA ARG A 2 15.14 -5.81 -48.49
C ARG A 2 14.39 -4.51 -48.17
N MET A 3 14.24 -3.59 -49.09
CA MET A 3 13.58 -2.29 -48.88
C MET A 3 12.07 -2.43 -48.60
N LEU A 4 11.40 -3.42 -49.17
CA LEU A 4 9.99 -3.69 -48.92
C LEU A 4 9.78 -4.21 -47.48
N LYS A 5 10.62 -5.15 -47.03
CA LYS A 5 10.61 -5.66 -45.66
C LYS A 5 10.86 -4.55 -44.64
N MET A 6 11.79 -3.63 -44.93
CA MET A 6 12.11 -2.49 -44.05
C MET A 6 10.92 -1.52 -43.92
N LYS A 7 10.16 -1.26 -44.98
CA LYS A 7 8.94 -0.44 -44.93
C LYS A 7 7.86 -1.05 -44.02
N TYR A 8 7.65 -2.37 -44.08
CA TYR A 8 6.71 -3.05 -43.22
C TYR A 8 7.14 -3.04 -41.74
N ILE A 9 8.44 -3.18 -41.45
CA ILE A 9 8.99 -3.08 -40.10
C ILE A 9 8.77 -1.66 -39.50
N LEU A 10 9.05 -0.63 -40.30
CA LEU A 10 8.84 0.77 -39.87
C LEU A 10 7.34 1.07 -39.66
N PHE A 11 6.48 0.55 -40.52
CA PHE A 11 5.03 0.73 -40.39
C PHE A 11 4.49 -0.01 -39.15
N ALA A 12 4.93 -1.24 -38.90
CA ALA A 12 4.57 -1.98 -37.69
C ALA A 12 5.07 -1.29 -36.40
N ALA A 13 6.30 -0.75 -36.41
CA ALA A 13 6.85 0.01 -35.31
C ALA A 13 6.04 1.29 -35.04
N PHE A 14 5.58 1.97 -36.07
CA PHE A 14 4.73 3.16 -35.98
C PHE A 14 3.36 2.83 -35.37
N LEU A 15 2.73 1.72 -35.81
CA LEU A 15 1.45 1.27 -35.23
C LEU A 15 1.57 0.90 -33.76
N LEU A 16 2.67 0.22 -33.36
CA LEU A 16 2.94 -0.14 -31.96
C LEU A 16 3.13 1.10 -31.10
N SER A 17 3.82 2.13 -31.59
CA SER A 17 4.01 3.39 -30.86
C SER A 17 2.70 4.16 -30.68
N ALA A 18 1.84 4.20 -31.69
CA ALA A 18 0.53 4.86 -31.60
C ALA A 18 -0.41 4.17 -30.59
N ALA A 19 -0.40 2.84 -30.53
CA ALA A 19 -1.17 2.08 -29.56
C ALA A 19 -0.71 2.37 -28.11
N GLY A 20 0.61 2.48 -27.88
CA GLY A 20 1.18 2.82 -26.57
C GLY A 20 0.76 4.20 -26.07
N VAL A 21 0.73 5.21 -26.94
CA VAL A 21 0.30 6.57 -26.61
C VAL A 21 -1.19 6.61 -26.23
N SER A 22 -2.03 5.87 -26.94
CA SER A 22 -3.46 5.79 -26.65
C SER A 22 -3.74 5.11 -25.32
N ALA A 23 -3.06 4.02 -25.00
CA ALA A 23 -3.15 3.33 -23.72
C ALA A 23 -2.72 4.24 -22.55
N GLN A 24 -1.61 4.95 -22.67
CA GLN A 24 -1.13 5.88 -21.65
C GLN A 24 -2.10 7.04 -21.41
N LYS A 25 -2.78 7.53 -22.45
CA LYS A 25 -3.83 8.53 -22.32
C LYS A 25 -5.03 7.97 -21.55
N ALA A 26 -5.50 6.79 -21.93
CA ALA A 26 -6.63 6.13 -21.27
C ALA A 26 -6.36 5.87 -19.78
N GLU A 27 -5.19 5.37 -19.42
CA GLU A 27 -4.77 5.20 -18.01
C GLU A 27 -4.88 6.52 -17.24
N ARG A 28 -4.28 7.60 -17.77
CA ARG A 28 -4.32 8.92 -17.11
C ARG A 28 -5.74 9.45 -16.94
N ASP A 29 -6.62 9.22 -17.91
CA ASP A 29 -8.00 9.69 -17.84
C ASP A 29 -8.78 8.92 -16.76
N TYR A 30 -8.58 7.61 -16.63
CA TYR A 30 -9.14 6.83 -15.54
C TYR A 30 -8.61 7.27 -14.16
N ILE A 31 -7.30 7.49 -14.03
CA ILE A 31 -6.70 8.00 -12.78
C ILE A 31 -7.31 9.35 -12.40
N ARG A 32 -7.41 10.29 -13.33
CA ARG A 32 -8.00 11.63 -13.07
C ARG A 32 -9.46 11.52 -12.63
N LYS A 33 -10.23 10.65 -13.27
CA LYS A 33 -11.64 10.41 -12.88
C LYS A 33 -11.72 9.77 -11.50
N GLY A 34 -10.88 8.77 -11.22
CA GLY A 34 -10.78 8.16 -9.90
C GLY A 34 -10.42 9.17 -8.82
N ASN A 35 -9.42 10.03 -9.06
CA ASN A 35 -9.01 11.07 -8.11
C ASN A 35 -10.15 12.05 -7.79
N ARG A 36 -10.92 12.48 -8.80
CA ARG A 36 -12.08 13.35 -8.58
C ARG A 36 -13.12 12.66 -7.71
N LEU A 37 -13.50 11.44 -8.05
CA LEU A 37 -14.48 10.66 -7.30
C LEU A 37 -14.02 10.38 -5.86
N PHE A 38 -12.73 10.11 -5.67
CA PHE A 38 -12.14 9.95 -4.34
C PHE A 38 -12.28 11.23 -3.50
N ASN A 39 -11.96 12.40 -4.09
CA ASN A 39 -12.09 13.68 -3.42
C ASN A 39 -13.57 14.02 -3.10
N ASP A 40 -14.49 13.58 -3.94
CA ASP A 40 -15.95 13.69 -3.71
C ASP A 40 -16.47 12.63 -2.73
N SER A 41 -15.60 11.80 -2.14
CA SER A 41 -15.91 10.67 -1.23
C SER A 41 -16.77 9.57 -1.88
N VAL A 42 -16.83 9.50 -3.21
CA VAL A 42 -17.54 8.45 -3.96
C VAL A 42 -16.59 7.27 -4.20
N PHE A 43 -16.24 6.58 -3.11
CA PHE A 43 -15.16 5.59 -3.11
C PHE A 43 -15.42 4.37 -4.00
N VAL A 44 -16.66 3.91 -4.11
CA VAL A 44 -17.01 2.75 -4.96
C VAL A 44 -16.71 3.04 -6.44
N ASP A 45 -17.11 4.22 -6.92
CA ASP A 45 -16.84 4.60 -8.30
C ASP A 45 -15.39 4.97 -8.54
N ALA A 46 -14.70 5.51 -7.53
CA ALA A 46 -13.24 5.74 -7.59
C ALA A 46 -12.49 4.41 -7.77
N GLU A 47 -12.85 3.37 -6.99
CA GLU A 47 -12.30 2.02 -7.11
C GLU A 47 -12.44 1.48 -8.54
N VAL A 48 -13.66 1.56 -9.11
CA VAL A 48 -13.91 1.11 -10.49
C VAL A 48 -12.96 1.78 -11.49
N ASN A 49 -12.74 3.09 -11.33
CA ASN A 49 -11.87 3.82 -12.25
C ASN A 49 -10.38 3.47 -12.07
N TYR A 50 -9.90 3.28 -10.84
CA TYR A 50 -8.52 2.84 -10.64
C TYR A 50 -8.28 1.40 -11.12
N ARG A 51 -9.26 0.49 -10.97
CA ARG A 51 -9.20 -0.85 -11.54
C ARG A 51 -9.13 -0.81 -13.07
N LYS A 52 -9.93 0.04 -13.74
CA LYS A 52 -9.83 0.28 -15.19
C LYS A 52 -8.46 0.85 -15.60
N ALA A 53 -7.86 1.71 -14.79
CA ALA A 53 -6.50 2.18 -15.05
C ALA A 53 -5.49 1.02 -14.99
N LEU A 54 -5.65 0.07 -14.05
CA LEU A 54 -4.81 -1.12 -13.92
C LEU A 54 -5.05 -2.15 -15.03
N GLU A 55 -6.26 -2.25 -15.59
CA GLU A 55 -6.53 -3.05 -16.80
C GLU A 55 -5.73 -2.53 -18.00
N VAL A 56 -5.61 -1.19 -18.13
CA VAL A 56 -4.79 -0.57 -19.18
C VAL A 56 -3.29 -0.69 -18.91
N ASN A 57 -2.87 -0.45 -17.66
CA ASN A 57 -1.48 -0.53 -17.24
C ASN A 57 -1.36 -1.30 -15.91
N PRO A 58 -1.16 -2.63 -15.95
CA PRO A 58 -1.05 -3.46 -14.75
C PRO A 58 0.17 -3.15 -13.86
N LYS A 59 1.10 -2.30 -14.33
CA LYS A 59 2.30 -1.88 -13.57
C LYS A 59 2.24 -0.41 -13.13
N SER A 60 1.06 0.16 -13.03
CA SER A 60 0.87 1.54 -12.58
C SER A 60 0.93 1.64 -11.05
N ALA A 61 2.09 1.98 -10.50
CA ALA A 61 2.25 2.22 -9.05
C ALA A 61 1.29 3.28 -8.52
N VAL A 62 1.02 4.31 -9.32
CA VAL A 62 0.07 5.38 -8.97
C VAL A 62 -1.35 4.84 -8.84
N SER A 63 -1.78 4.00 -9.78
CA SER A 63 -3.13 3.40 -9.74
C SER A 63 -3.27 2.45 -8.56
N MET A 64 -2.27 1.62 -8.28
CA MET A 64 -2.24 0.73 -7.12
C MET A 64 -2.31 1.51 -5.81
N TYR A 65 -1.49 2.56 -5.66
CA TYR A 65 -1.48 3.40 -4.48
C TYR A 65 -2.84 4.07 -4.23
N ASN A 66 -3.43 4.66 -5.27
CA ASN A 66 -4.73 5.33 -5.17
C ASN A 66 -5.87 4.33 -4.92
N LEU A 67 -5.77 3.13 -5.52
CA LEU A 67 -6.70 2.03 -5.23
C LEU A 67 -6.58 1.59 -3.77
N GLY A 68 -5.37 1.44 -3.25
CA GLY A 68 -5.11 1.13 -1.85
C GLY A 68 -5.74 2.16 -0.90
N ASN A 69 -5.55 3.47 -1.20
CA ASN A 69 -6.19 4.54 -0.44
C ASN A 69 -7.72 4.42 -0.46
N THR A 70 -8.28 4.15 -1.64
CA THR A 70 -9.72 4.02 -1.84
C THR A 70 -10.31 2.83 -1.09
N LEU A 71 -9.63 1.69 -1.15
CA LEU A 71 -10.02 0.48 -0.43
C LEU A 71 -9.92 0.66 1.09
N SER A 72 -8.91 1.39 1.56
CA SER A 72 -8.76 1.76 2.96
C SER A 72 -9.96 2.59 3.46
N GLN A 73 -10.41 3.58 2.68
CA GLN A 73 -11.61 4.37 3.01
C GLN A 73 -12.89 3.52 3.04
N GLN A 74 -12.93 2.44 2.27
CA GLN A 74 -14.03 1.47 2.29
C GLN A 74 -13.88 0.40 3.38
N GLN A 75 -12.84 0.49 4.24
CA GLN A 75 -12.50 -0.50 5.26
C GLN A 75 -12.14 -1.90 4.72
N LYS A 76 -11.79 -1.99 3.43
CA LYS A 76 -11.29 -3.19 2.76
C LYS A 76 -9.78 -3.32 2.99
N PHE A 77 -9.38 -3.44 4.26
CA PHE A 77 -7.98 -3.26 4.67
C PHE A 77 -7.02 -4.31 4.08
N GLN A 78 -7.48 -5.55 3.93
CA GLN A 78 -6.65 -6.60 3.33
C GLN A 78 -6.35 -6.31 1.85
N GLU A 79 -7.37 -5.95 1.07
CA GLU A 79 -7.19 -5.59 -0.33
C GLU A 79 -6.34 -4.31 -0.49
N ALA A 80 -6.53 -3.33 0.40
CA ALA A 80 -5.71 -2.12 0.42
C ALA A 80 -4.22 -2.44 0.64
N MET A 81 -3.91 -3.34 1.58
CA MET A 81 -2.55 -3.78 1.87
C MET A 81 -1.91 -4.46 0.66
N GLU A 82 -2.63 -5.31 -0.07
CA GLU A 82 -2.16 -5.97 -1.29
C GLU A 82 -1.80 -4.95 -2.38
N GLN A 83 -2.61 -3.88 -2.51
CA GLN A 83 -2.33 -2.82 -3.47
C GLN A 83 -1.10 -2.00 -3.08
N TYR A 84 -0.93 -1.66 -1.80
CA TYR A 84 0.25 -0.95 -1.31
C TYR A 84 1.53 -1.81 -1.45
N ASP A 85 1.48 -3.09 -1.12
CA ASP A 85 2.60 -4.02 -1.29
C ASP A 85 3.01 -4.09 -2.77
N SER A 86 2.04 -4.24 -3.68
CA SER A 86 2.28 -4.25 -5.12
C SER A 86 2.89 -2.93 -5.61
N ALA A 87 2.37 -1.78 -5.14
CA ALA A 87 2.90 -0.47 -5.49
C ALA A 87 4.34 -0.29 -4.99
N SER A 88 4.65 -0.73 -3.76
CA SER A 88 5.98 -0.58 -3.15
C SER A 88 7.08 -1.31 -3.91
N LYS A 89 6.75 -2.44 -4.57
CA LYS A 89 7.70 -3.26 -5.35
C LYS A 89 8.13 -2.62 -6.66
N ILE A 90 7.32 -1.71 -7.20
CA ILE A 90 7.56 -1.11 -8.53
C ILE A 90 7.83 0.40 -8.48
N GLU A 91 7.41 1.09 -7.43
CA GLU A 91 7.70 2.52 -7.24
C GLU A 91 9.20 2.74 -7.00
N LYS A 92 9.75 3.81 -7.60
CA LYS A 92 11.17 4.17 -7.46
C LYS A 92 11.38 5.53 -6.81
N ASP A 93 10.35 6.36 -6.82
CA ASP A 93 10.40 7.67 -6.19
C ASP A 93 10.32 7.51 -4.66
N LYS A 94 11.35 8.04 -3.96
CA LYS A 94 11.46 7.90 -2.51
C LYS A 94 10.30 8.55 -1.76
N MET A 95 9.80 9.70 -2.22
CA MET A 95 8.68 10.36 -1.56
C MET A 95 7.41 9.55 -1.67
N LYS A 96 7.14 8.97 -2.84
CA LYS A 96 5.99 8.09 -3.04
C LYS A 96 6.12 6.79 -2.25
N LEU A 97 7.31 6.20 -2.20
CA LEU A 97 7.58 5.05 -1.33
C LEU A 97 7.34 5.38 0.15
N ALA A 98 7.74 6.56 0.60
CA ALA A 98 7.46 7.00 1.97
C ALA A 98 5.96 7.02 2.24
N HIS A 99 5.14 7.60 1.36
CA HIS A 99 3.68 7.61 1.52
C HIS A 99 3.07 6.20 1.50
N ILE A 100 3.55 5.31 0.64
CA ILE A 100 3.08 3.91 0.59
C ILE A 100 3.36 3.24 1.94
N TYR A 101 4.60 3.29 2.44
CA TYR A 101 4.97 2.66 3.72
C TYR A 101 4.28 3.32 4.92
N HIS A 102 4.05 4.64 4.89
CA HIS A 102 3.26 5.31 5.90
C HIS A 102 1.85 4.71 5.99
N ASN A 103 1.15 4.61 4.86
CA ASN A 103 -0.20 4.09 4.81
C ASN A 103 -0.27 2.60 5.21
N MET A 104 0.73 1.79 4.83
CA MET A 104 0.86 0.42 5.34
C MET A 104 0.98 0.40 6.86
N GLY A 105 1.80 1.29 7.43
CA GLY A 105 1.95 1.44 8.88
C GLY A 105 0.64 1.77 9.57
N VAL A 106 -0.15 2.68 9.01
CA VAL A 106 -1.49 3.04 9.52
C VAL A 106 -2.41 1.82 9.53
N LEU A 107 -2.44 1.03 8.45
CA LEU A 107 -3.27 -0.18 8.40
C LEU A 107 -2.82 -1.25 9.40
N PHE A 108 -1.52 -1.50 9.53
CA PHE A 108 -1.00 -2.42 10.55
C PHE A 108 -1.34 -1.97 11.96
N GLN A 109 -1.20 -0.67 12.24
CA GLN A 109 -1.54 -0.11 13.55
C GLN A 109 -3.04 -0.24 13.85
N ALA A 110 -3.92 0.02 12.88
CA ALA A 110 -5.36 -0.17 13.00
C ALA A 110 -5.72 -1.65 13.27
N GLY A 111 -4.98 -2.58 12.65
CA GLY A 111 -5.09 -4.03 12.90
C GLY A 111 -4.39 -4.51 14.17
N LYS A 112 -3.80 -3.60 14.99
CA LYS A 112 -3.04 -3.92 16.22
C LYS A 112 -1.78 -4.77 15.98
N ASP A 113 -1.31 -4.87 14.75
CA ASP A 113 0.00 -5.47 14.42
C ASP A 113 1.09 -4.39 14.58
N TYR A 114 1.34 -4.02 15.83
CA TYR A 114 2.24 -2.90 16.13
C TYR A 114 3.69 -3.16 15.71
N ALA A 115 4.11 -4.42 15.68
CA ALA A 115 5.45 -4.78 15.21
C ALA A 115 5.61 -4.43 13.72
N LYS A 116 4.68 -4.85 12.87
CA LYS A 116 4.69 -4.49 11.43
C LYS A 116 4.46 -3.01 11.20
N ALA A 117 3.63 -2.34 12.03
CA ALA A 117 3.44 -0.89 11.96
C ALA A 117 4.77 -0.15 12.18
N VAL A 118 5.53 -0.53 13.21
CA VAL A 118 6.86 0.03 13.49
C VAL A 118 7.80 -0.14 12.31
N ASP A 119 7.85 -1.31 11.70
CA ASP A 119 8.73 -1.56 10.56
C ASP A 119 8.31 -0.76 9.32
N ALA A 120 7.02 -0.67 9.03
CA ALA A 120 6.50 0.13 7.93
C ALA A 120 6.81 1.61 8.11
N TYR A 121 6.59 2.18 9.29
CA TYR A 121 6.94 3.59 9.58
C TYR A 121 8.46 3.85 9.51
N LYS A 122 9.29 2.92 9.94
CA LYS A 122 10.76 3.01 9.74
C LYS A 122 11.12 3.04 8.27
N MET A 123 10.47 2.21 7.43
CA MET A 123 10.67 2.21 5.99
C MET A 123 10.22 3.53 5.36
N SER A 124 9.09 4.09 5.80
CA SER A 124 8.65 5.43 5.39
C SER A 124 9.70 6.49 5.70
N LEU A 125 10.21 6.55 6.93
CA LEU A 125 11.22 7.52 7.36
C LEU A 125 12.59 7.33 6.71
N ARG A 126 12.95 6.13 6.28
CA ARG A 126 14.17 5.93 5.46
C ARG A 126 14.05 6.61 4.09
N ASN A 127 12.86 6.69 3.55
CA ASN A 127 12.57 7.34 2.27
C ASN A 127 12.31 8.84 2.41
N ASN A 128 11.67 9.27 3.50
CA ASN A 128 11.42 10.68 3.86
C ASN A 128 11.72 10.95 5.34
N PRO A 129 12.97 11.26 5.70
CA PRO A 129 13.35 11.53 7.10
C PRO A 129 12.70 12.78 7.71
N ALA A 130 12.18 13.69 6.88
CA ALA A 130 11.58 14.94 7.35
C ALA A 130 10.11 14.81 7.74
N ASP A 131 9.49 13.63 7.57
CA ASP A 131 8.09 13.41 7.85
C ASP A 131 7.82 13.35 9.37
N HIS A 132 7.25 14.43 9.89
CA HIS A 132 6.94 14.57 11.32
C HIS A 132 5.76 13.70 11.74
N GLU A 133 4.77 13.52 10.86
CA GLU A 133 3.58 12.70 11.13
C GLU A 133 3.98 11.23 11.26
N THR A 134 4.75 10.71 10.29
CA THR A 134 5.27 9.34 10.37
C THR A 134 6.14 9.13 11.60
N ARG A 135 6.93 10.14 12.01
CA ARG A 135 7.76 10.04 13.23
C ARG A 135 6.90 9.95 14.51
N TYR A 136 5.83 10.73 14.57
CA TYR A 136 4.87 10.65 15.67
C TYR A 136 4.19 9.28 15.71
N ASN A 137 3.70 8.79 14.55
CA ASN A 137 3.03 7.51 14.45
C ASN A 137 3.98 6.34 14.79
N LEU A 138 5.25 6.43 14.40
CA LEU A 138 6.27 5.46 14.82
C LEU A 138 6.43 5.40 16.34
N ALA A 139 6.55 6.55 16.99
CA ALA A 139 6.68 6.60 18.45
C ALA A 139 5.44 6.02 19.15
N LEU A 140 4.25 6.31 18.64
CA LEU A 140 3.01 5.77 19.15
C LEU A 140 2.94 4.24 18.96
N ALA A 141 3.28 3.73 17.78
CA ALA A 141 3.29 2.30 17.51
C ALA A 141 4.31 1.55 18.38
N GLN A 142 5.49 2.13 18.62
CA GLN A 142 6.49 1.57 19.55
C GLN A 142 5.98 1.50 20.99
N LYS A 143 5.28 2.53 21.46
CA LYS A 143 4.65 2.51 22.78
C LYS A 143 3.60 1.40 22.87
N MET A 144 2.69 1.33 21.89
CA MET A 144 1.65 0.30 21.86
C MET A 144 2.22 -1.13 21.80
N LEU A 145 3.30 -1.32 21.07
CA LEU A 145 4.01 -2.61 20.99
C LEU A 145 4.56 -3.00 22.38
N LYS A 146 5.20 -2.07 23.07
CA LYS A 146 5.72 -2.30 24.42
C LYS A 146 4.61 -2.61 25.43
N ASP A 147 3.51 -1.87 25.37
CA ASP A 147 2.36 -2.09 26.25
C ASP A 147 1.72 -3.47 25.99
N GLN A 148 1.63 -3.90 24.72
CA GLN A 148 1.15 -5.23 24.35
C GLN A 148 2.06 -6.34 24.88
N GLN A 149 3.39 -6.17 24.78
CA GLN A 149 4.36 -7.13 25.33
C GLN A 149 4.25 -7.25 26.85
N ASN A 150 4.18 -6.10 27.57
CA ASN A 150 4.03 -6.11 29.01
C ASN A 150 2.75 -6.81 29.48
N GLN A 151 1.63 -6.66 28.74
CA GLN A 151 0.39 -7.36 29.05
C GLN A 151 0.55 -8.89 28.88
N GLN A 152 1.18 -9.33 27.80
CA GLN A 152 1.43 -10.75 27.55
C GLN A 152 2.31 -11.38 28.63
N ASP A 153 3.36 -10.67 29.10
CA ASP A 153 4.23 -11.14 30.17
C ASP A 153 3.48 -11.26 31.50
N GLN A 154 2.58 -10.32 31.82
CA GLN A 154 1.74 -10.37 33.02
C GLN A 154 0.76 -11.55 32.97
N ASP A 155 0.11 -11.77 31.84
CA ASP A 155 -0.82 -12.89 31.68
C ASP A 155 -0.11 -14.26 31.80
N GLN A 156 1.10 -14.39 31.23
CA GLN A 156 1.91 -15.61 31.37
C GLN A 156 2.33 -15.86 32.82
N ASN A 157 2.77 -14.82 33.54
CA ASN A 157 3.12 -14.96 34.94
C ASN A 157 1.91 -15.33 35.80
N CYS A 158 0.74 -14.76 35.55
CA CYS A 158 -0.49 -15.10 36.26
C CYS A 158 -0.86 -16.58 36.08
N LEU A 159 -0.72 -17.11 34.86
CA LEU A 159 -0.99 -18.52 34.55
C LEU A 159 0.00 -19.47 35.27
N LEU A 160 1.28 -19.10 35.38
CA LEU A 160 2.29 -19.88 36.09
C LEU A 160 1.96 -19.98 37.58
N TYR A 161 1.61 -18.89 38.25
CA TYR A 161 1.22 -18.89 39.66
C TYR A 161 -0.04 -19.68 39.95
N THR A 162 -1.00 -19.72 39.01
CA THR A 162 -2.24 -20.55 39.21
C THR A 162 -1.99 -22.03 38.99
N SER A 163 -1.06 -22.41 38.13
CA SER A 163 -0.70 -23.83 37.91
C SER A 163 0.09 -24.39 39.10
N ASP A 164 1.06 -23.66 39.63
CA ASP A 164 1.84 -24.07 40.79
C ASP A 164 0.95 -24.24 42.07
N ALA A 165 -0.01 -23.31 42.25
CA ALA A 165 -0.96 -23.40 43.37
C ALA A 165 -1.95 -24.57 43.25
N ALA A 166 -2.22 -25.07 42.04
CA ALA A 166 -3.07 -26.25 41.82
C ALA A 166 -2.32 -27.58 42.08
N ASP A 167 -1.01 -27.63 41.79
CA ASP A 167 -0.19 -28.79 42.02
C ASP A 167 0.14 -28.98 43.51
N ASP A 168 0.17 -27.95 44.31
CA ASP A 168 0.37 -28.01 45.77
C ASP A 168 -0.86 -28.54 46.54
N LEU A 169 -2.02 -28.71 45.91
CA LEU A 169 -3.27 -29.18 46.49
C LEU A 169 -3.58 -30.66 46.21
N THR A 170 -2.73 -31.37 45.47
CA THR A 170 -2.87 -32.80 45.18
C THR A 170 -1.78 -33.62 45.84
#